data_729811348fbc8f6fc9912eec4a2c6493
#
_entry.id   729811348fbc8f6fc9912eec4a2c6493
#
_cell.length_a   1.000
_cell.length_b   1.000
_cell.length_c   1.000
_cell.angle_alpha   90.00
_cell.angle_beta   90.00
_cell.angle_gamma   90.00
#
_symmetry.space_group_name_H-M   'P 1'
#
loop_
_entity.id
_entity.type
_entity.pdbx_description
1 polymer ?
#
loop_
_entity_poly.entity_id
_entity_poly.type
_entity_poly.pdbx_seq_one_letter_code
_entity_poly.pdbx_strand_id
1 'polypeptide(L)'
;MTETAKSEAVAASDIPKGAWVDKYLPARLRPYARIARFDRPIGTWLLLFPGWWSVSLATADWSPGASGVGQTLWFFVLFGIGAAVMRGAGCTFNDISDREFDAKVARTADRPIPSGAVSVRQAIFYLVSLSLIGCLILIQFNPFAIGLGAASLLLVAVYPFMKRITYWPQFFLGLTFNWGALLGWAVVRGDVQAPALILYAGGIFWTLGYD
;
A
#
# COMPACT_ATOMS: atom_id res chain seq x y z
N MET A 1 -36.87 -2.68 1.72
CA MET A 1 -35.99 -2.77 0.54
C MET A 1 -36.44 -3.96 -0.27
N THR A 2 -36.84 -3.74 -1.50
CA THR A 2 -37.28 -4.81 -2.42
C THR A 2 -36.10 -5.67 -2.84
N GLU A 3 -36.34 -6.92 -3.22
CA GLU A 3 -35.30 -7.89 -3.63
C GLU A 3 -34.47 -7.40 -4.83
N THR A 4 -35.08 -6.63 -5.72
CA THR A 4 -34.42 -5.91 -6.82
C THR A 4 -33.41 -4.86 -6.32
N ALA A 5 -33.76 -4.05 -5.34
CA ALA A 5 -32.85 -3.05 -4.76
C ALA A 5 -31.65 -3.70 -4.03
N LYS A 6 -31.89 -4.88 -3.42
CA LYS A 6 -30.82 -5.69 -2.83
C LYS A 6 -29.88 -6.30 -3.91
N SER A 7 -30.45 -6.73 -5.04
CA SER A 7 -29.68 -7.26 -6.18
C SER A 7 -28.84 -6.19 -6.85
N GLU A 8 -29.37 -4.98 -7.04
CA GLU A 8 -28.65 -3.83 -7.61
C GLU A 8 -27.53 -3.33 -6.67
N ALA A 9 -27.80 -3.25 -5.36
CA ALA A 9 -26.79 -2.87 -4.36
C ALA A 9 -25.63 -3.89 -4.28
N VAL A 10 -25.94 -5.17 -4.50
CA VAL A 10 -24.97 -6.27 -4.54
C VAL A 10 -24.13 -6.26 -5.83
N ALA A 11 -24.68 -5.77 -6.94
CA ALA A 11 -23.96 -5.59 -8.21
C ALA A 11 -23.04 -4.35 -8.19
N ALA A 12 -23.32 -3.38 -7.30
CA ALA A 12 -22.57 -2.13 -7.20
C ALA A 12 -21.37 -2.20 -6.23
N SER A 13 -21.25 -3.29 -5.43
CA SER A 13 -20.16 -3.42 -4.44
C SER A 13 -18.77 -3.49 -5.09
N ASP A 14 -17.80 -2.79 -4.49
CA ASP A 14 -16.39 -2.88 -4.88
C ASP A 14 -15.67 -4.08 -4.25
N ILE A 15 -16.36 -4.89 -3.44
CA ILE A 15 -15.80 -6.10 -2.79
C ILE A 15 -15.98 -7.31 -3.71
N PRO A 16 -14.87 -7.97 -4.15
CA PRO A 16 -14.96 -9.18 -4.96
C PRO A 16 -15.65 -10.31 -4.20
N LYS A 17 -16.66 -10.94 -4.84
CA LYS A 17 -17.31 -12.13 -4.29
C LYS A 17 -16.54 -13.39 -4.66
N GLY A 18 -16.48 -14.36 -3.73
CA GLY A 18 -15.79 -15.63 -3.96
C GLY A 18 -14.27 -15.53 -4.03
N ALA A 19 -13.69 -14.43 -3.53
CA ALA A 19 -12.25 -14.27 -3.40
C ALA A 19 -11.65 -15.34 -2.49
N TRP A 20 -10.32 -15.56 -2.60
CA TRP A 20 -9.60 -16.51 -1.74
C TRP A 20 -9.83 -16.27 -0.24
N VAL A 21 -10.04 -15.00 0.16
CA VAL A 21 -10.38 -14.59 1.52
C VAL A 21 -11.66 -15.30 2.02
N ASP A 22 -12.66 -15.46 1.15
CA ASP A 22 -13.93 -16.11 1.51
C ASP A 22 -13.80 -17.63 1.61
N LYS A 23 -12.85 -18.22 0.87
CA LYS A 23 -12.65 -19.67 0.83
C LYS A 23 -11.76 -20.17 1.95
N TYR A 24 -10.69 -19.45 2.27
CA TYR A 24 -9.61 -19.95 3.14
C TYR A 24 -9.54 -19.29 4.50
N LEU A 25 -10.05 -18.03 4.66
CA LEU A 25 -9.96 -17.36 5.95
C LEU A 25 -11.18 -17.62 6.84
N PRO A 26 -10.96 -17.79 8.16
CA PRO A 26 -12.03 -17.80 9.15
C PRO A 26 -12.88 -16.53 9.06
N ALA A 27 -14.19 -16.63 9.29
CA ALA A 27 -15.14 -15.52 9.16
C ALA A 27 -14.73 -14.26 9.94
N ARG A 28 -14.09 -14.43 11.11
CA ARG A 28 -13.62 -13.32 11.97
C ARG A 28 -12.46 -12.53 11.36
N LEU A 29 -11.65 -13.12 10.49
CA LEU A 29 -10.49 -12.47 9.87
C LEU A 29 -10.80 -11.84 8.50
N ARG A 30 -11.89 -12.27 7.85
CA ARG A 30 -12.28 -11.77 6.52
C ARG A 30 -12.44 -10.25 6.45
N PRO A 31 -13.12 -9.58 7.42
CA PRO A 31 -13.24 -8.13 7.39
C PRO A 31 -11.89 -7.41 7.43
N TYR A 32 -10.93 -7.89 8.21
CA TYR A 32 -9.58 -7.31 8.30
C TYR A 32 -8.79 -7.50 7.01
N ALA A 33 -8.86 -8.69 6.39
CA ALA A 33 -8.22 -8.93 5.10
C ALA A 33 -8.82 -8.03 3.99
N ARG A 34 -10.13 -7.75 4.04
CA ARG A 34 -10.82 -6.85 3.11
C ARG A 34 -10.46 -5.38 3.32
N ILE A 35 -10.33 -4.90 4.56
CA ILE A 35 -9.84 -3.54 4.84
C ILE A 35 -8.42 -3.37 4.29
N ALA A 36 -7.55 -4.36 4.50
CA ALA A 36 -6.17 -4.34 3.98
C ALA A 36 -6.08 -4.58 2.46
N ARG A 37 -7.22 -4.84 1.77
CA ARG A 37 -7.27 -5.14 0.34
C ARG A 37 -6.48 -6.38 -0.08
N PHE A 38 -6.33 -7.37 0.81
CA PHE A 38 -5.68 -8.65 0.48
C PHE A 38 -6.50 -9.51 -0.48
N ASP A 39 -7.80 -9.26 -0.55
CA ASP A 39 -8.72 -9.85 -1.54
C ASP A 39 -8.45 -9.37 -2.98
N ARG A 40 -7.71 -8.28 -3.16
CA ARG A 40 -7.36 -7.67 -4.46
C ARG A 40 -5.93 -7.11 -4.43
N PRO A 41 -4.91 -7.96 -4.65
CA PRO A 41 -3.52 -7.64 -4.36
C PRO A 41 -2.85 -6.69 -5.38
N ILE A 42 -3.55 -6.25 -6.44
CA ILE A 42 -2.97 -5.42 -7.50
C ILE A 42 -2.25 -4.18 -6.94
N GLY A 43 -2.85 -3.48 -5.97
CA GLY A 43 -2.22 -2.32 -5.35
C GLY A 43 -0.96 -2.64 -4.53
N THR A 44 -0.85 -3.88 -4.01
CA THR A 44 0.38 -4.34 -3.36
C THR A 44 1.50 -4.53 -4.38
N TRP A 45 1.20 -5.10 -5.54
CA TRP A 45 2.18 -5.24 -6.64
C TRP A 45 2.65 -3.90 -7.15
N LEU A 46 1.74 -2.94 -7.33
CA LEU A 46 2.07 -1.58 -7.78
C LEU A 46 2.99 -0.85 -6.78
N LEU A 47 2.82 -1.09 -5.49
CA LEU A 47 3.68 -0.53 -4.45
C LEU A 47 5.04 -1.24 -4.39
N LEU A 48 5.08 -2.54 -4.67
CA LEU A 48 6.25 -3.41 -4.53
C LEU A 48 7.25 -3.26 -5.67
N PHE A 49 6.77 -3.27 -6.93
CA PHE A 49 7.65 -3.31 -8.10
C PHE A 49 8.65 -2.16 -8.19
N PRO A 50 8.28 -0.89 -7.93
CA PRO A 50 9.27 0.20 -7.94
C PRO A 50 10.43 -0.05 -6.96
N GLY A 51 10.15 -0.63 -5.78
CA GLY A 51 11.17 -1.01 -4.82
C GLY A 51 12.08 -2.12 -5.33
N TRP A 52 11.50 -3.21 -5.87
CA TRP A 52 12.27 -4.33 -6.43
C TRP A 52 13.12 -3.90 -7.61
N TRP A 53 12.59 -3.12 -8.54
CA TRP A 53 13.36 -2.59 -9.67
C TRP A 53 14.53 -1.73 -9.19
N SER A 54 14.30 -0.89 -8.19
CA SER A 54 15.34 -0.02 -7.65
C SER A 54 16.43 -0.80 -6.92
N VAL A 55 16.07 -1.80 -6.11
CA VAL A 55 17.05 -2.71 -5.49
C VAL A 55 17.88 -3.42 -6.56
N SER A 56 17.23 -3.92 -7.64
CA SER A 56 17.92 -4.58 -8.75
C SER A 56 18.89 -3.64 -9.47
N LEU A 57 18.46 -2.41 -9.77
CA LEU A 57 19.33 -1.39 -10.40
C LEU A 57 20.50 -1.01 -9.51
N ALA A 58 20.27 -0.82 -8.22
CA ALA A 58 21.31 -0.44 -7.26
C ALA A 58 22.35 -1.54 -7.06
N THR A 59 22.00 -2.80 -7.27
CA THR A 59 22.91 -3.96 -7.16
C THR A 59 23.59 -4.33 -8.47
N ALA A 60 23.12 -3.87 -9.63
CA ALA A 60 23.64 -4.24 -10.94
C ALA A 60 25.13 -3.87 -11.13
N ASP A 61 25.52 -2.66 -10.66
CA ASP A 61 26.92 -2.17 -10.73
C ASP A 61 27.77 -2.57 -9.53
N TRP A 62 27.17 -3.28 -8.58
CA TRP A 62 27.83 -3.73 -7.37
C TRP A 62 28.15 -5.20 -7.53
N SER A 63 29.42 -5.55 -7.70
CA SER A 63 29.86 -6.96 -7.73
C SER A 63 29.76 -7.57 -6.32
N PRO A 64 28.58 -8.00 -5.88
CA PRO A 64 28.45 -8.59 -4.57
C PRO A 64 29.12 -9.98 -4.64
N GLY A 65 30.04 -10.25 -3.74
CA GLY A 65 30.41 -11.63 -3.43
C GLY A 65 29.17 -12.44 -3.00
N ALA A 66 29.31 -13.72 -2.74
CA ALA A 66 28.19 -14.61 -2.36
C ALA A 66 27.33 -14.07 -1.20
N SER A 67 27.92 -13.29 -0.28
CA SER A 67 27.20 -12.57 0.79
C SER A 67 26.26 -11.49 0.27
N GLY A 68 26.57 -10.86 -0.84
CA GLY A 68 25.74 -9.80 -1.43
C GLY A 68 24.45 -10.33 -2.08
N VAL A 69 24.48 -11.54 -2.65
CA VAL A 69 23.27 -12.17 -3.19
C VAL A 69 22.26 -12.46 -2.07
N GLY A 70 22.73 -13.00 -0.95
CA GLY A 70 21.87 -13.27 0.22
C GLY A 70 21.23 -11.99 0.76
N GLN A 71 22.00 -10.89 0.84
CA GLN A 71 21.48 -9.59 1.28
C GLN A 71 20.45 -9.01 0.31
N THR A 72 20.70 -9.10 -0.99
CA THR A 72 19.74 -8.67 -2.01
C THR A 72 18.43 -9.43 -1.90
N LEU A 73 18.48 -10.77 -1.79
CA LEU A 73 17.27 -11.59 -1.61
C LEU A 73 16.53 -11.22 -0.32
N TRP A 74 17.26 -10.93 0.77
CA TRP A 74 16.66 -10.43 2.00
C TRP A 74 15.91 -9.11 1.80
N PHE A 75 16.48 -8.16 1.07
CA PHE A 75 15.80 -6.91 0.73
C PHE A 75 14.53 -7.17 -0.09
N PHE A 76 14.56 -8.08 -1.07
CA PHE A 76 13.35 -8.46 -1.82
C PHE A 76 12.24 -8.99 -0.88
N VAL A 77 12.58 -9.83 0.08
CA VAL A 77 11.63 -10.35 1.07
C VAL A 77 11.06 -9.23 1.94
N LEU A 78 11.94 -8.36 2.48
CA LEU A 78 11.52 -7.23 3.32
C LEU A 78 10.60 -6.26 2.57
N PHE A 79 10.92 -5.94 1.31
CA PHE A 79 10.06 -5.11 0.45
C PHE A 79 8.72 -5.81 0.17
N GLY A 80 8.71 -7.13 -0.06
CA GLY A 80 7.48 -7.91 -0.28
C GLY A 80 6.53 -7.84 0.91
N ILE A 81 7.05 -8.14 2.10
CA ILE A 81 6.27 -8.07 3.35
C ILE A 81 5.89 -6.62 3.64
N GLY A 82 6.84 -5.68 3.51
CA GLY A 82 6.63 -4.25 3.74
C GLY A 82 5.54 -3.66 2.84
N ALA A 83 5.55 -3.99 1.55
CA ALA A 83 4.53 -3.52 0.61
C ALA A 83 3.13 -4.05 0.98
N ALA A 84 2.99 -5.33 1.33
CA ALA A 84 1.72 -5.91 1.76
C ALA A 84 1.19 -5.24 3.03
N VAL A 85 2.05 -5.08 4.04
CA VAL A 85 1.71 -4.50 5.34
C VAL A 85 1.37 -3.02 5.21
N MET A 86 2.22 -2.23 4.54
CA MET A 86 2.02 -0.78 4.40
C MET A 86 0.87 -0.45 3.44
N ARG A 87 0.61 -1.29 2.43
CA ARG A 87 -0.60 -1.19 1.62
C ARG A 87 -1.84 -1.39 2.48
N GLY A 88 -1.84 -2.41 3.35
CA GLY A 88 -2.92 -2.67 4.29
C GLY A 88 -3.14 -1.51 5.26
N ALA A 89 -2.07 -0.94 5.82
CA ALA A 89 -2.13 0.22 6.69
C ALA A 89 -2.71 1.45 5.97
N GLY A 90 -2.23 1.77 4.76
CA GLY A 90 -2.71 2.88 3.96
C GLY A 90 -4.19 2.74 3.58
N CYS A 91 -4.64 1.54 3.20
CA CYS A 91 -6.06 1.27 2.93
C CYS A 91 -6.93 1.43 4.17
N THR A 92 -6.45 0.92 5.32
CA THR A 92 -7.17 1.06 6.60
C THR A 92 -7.30 2.52 6.99
N PHE A 93 -6.24 3.32 6.87
CA PHE A 93 -6.25 4.76 7.14
C PHE A 93 -7.24 5.49 6.21
N ASN A 94 -7.22 5.17 4.92
CA ASN A 94 -8.15 5.74 3.95
C ASN A 94 -9.61 5.40 4.28
N ASP A 95 -9.93 4.13 4.59
CA ASP A 95 -11.29 3.70 4.93
C ASP A 95 -11.79 4.33 6.26
N ILE A 96 -10.90 4.58 7.24
CA ILE A 96 -11.25 5.34 8.45
C ILE A 96 -11.56 6.80 8.12
N SER A 97 -10.75 7.43 7.26
CA SER A 97 -10.89 8.84 6.87
C SER A 97 -12.14 9.11 6.04
N ASP A 98 -12.53 8.15 5.20
CA ASP A 98 -13.65 8.28 4.27
C ASP A 98 -14.95 7.62 4.77
N ARG A 99 -14.98 7.04 5.97
CA ARG A 99 -16.11 6.22 6.49
C ARG A 99 -17.49 6.84 6.31
N GLU A 100 -17.60 8.18 6.49
CA GLU A 100 -18.90 8.88 6.40
C GLU A 100 -19.35 9.08 4.95
N PHE A 101 -18.41 9.22 4.03
CA PHE A 101 -18.66 9.31 2.59
C PHE A 101 -18.96 7.93 2.02
N ASP A 102 -18.17 6.94 2.39
CA ASP A 102 -18.32 5.55 1.94
C ASP A 102 -19.69 4.97 2.34
N ALA A 103 -20.22 5.34 3.50
CA ALA A 103 -21.55 4.92 3.95
C ALA A 103 -22.69 5.46 3.06
N LYS A 104 -22.49 6.55 2.34
CA LYS A 104 -23.50 7.19 1.49
C LYS A 104 -23.46 6.71 0.02
N VAL A 105 -22.43 5.98 -0.37
CA VAL A 105 -22.21 5.52 -1.74
C VAL A 105 -22.50 4.02 -1.83
N ALA A 106 -23.43 3.62 -2.67
CA ALA A 106 -23.87 2.23 -2.79
C ALA A 106 -22.73 1.23 -3.04
N ARG A 107 -21.69 1.64 -3.79
CA ARG A 107 -20.52 0.83 -4.10
C ARG A 107 -19.64 0.53 -2.89
N THR A 108 -19.59 1.41 -1.89
CA THR A 108 -18.67 1.36 -0.75
C THR A 108 -19.37 1.15 0.60
N ALA A 109 -20.69 1.21 0.64
CA ALA A 109 -21.50 1.08 1.87
C ALA A 109 -21.33 -0.28 2.57
N ASP A 110 -20.98 -1.34 1.84
CA ASP A 110 -20.73 -2.70 2.36
C ASP A 110 -19.27 -2.94 2.79
N ARG A 111 -18.39 -1.93 2.67
CA ARG A 111 -17.03 -2.02 3.24
C ARG A 111 -17.08 -2.28 4.75
N PRO A 112 -16.07 -2.96 5.32
CA PRO A 112 -16.13 -3.41 6.72
C PRO A 112 -16.37 -2.33 7.76
N ILE A 113 -15.92 -1.08 7.56
CA ILE A 113 -16.15 0.01 8.53
C ILE A 113 -17.55 0.61 8.35
N PRO A 114 -17.98 1.07 7.16
CA PRO A 114 -19.34 1.58 6.95
C PRO A 114 -20.43 0.58 7.30
N SER A 115 -20.26 -0.70 7.00
CA SER A 115 -21.23 -1.77 7.31
C SER A 115 -21.26 -2.16 8.79
N GLY A 116 -20.32 -1.66 9.61
CA GLY A 116 -20.22 -2.01 11.04
C GLY A 116 -19.59 -3.38 11.32
N ALA A 117 -19.08 -4.09 10.30
CA ALA A 117 -18.38 -5.37 10.49
C ALA A 117 -17.05 -5.21 11.26
N VAL A 118 -16.45 -4.02 11.19
CA VAL A 118 -15.28 -3.63 12.00
C VAL A 118 -15.54 -2.23 12.57
N SER A 119 -15.43 -2.10 13.90
CA SER A 119 -15.53 -0.79 14.54
C SER A 119 -14.32 0.10 14.24
N VAL A 120 -14.49 1.41 14.32
CA VAL A 120 -13.37 2.38 14.13
C VAL A 120 -12.21 2.10 15.10
N ARG A 121 -12.51 1.74 16.35
CA ARG A 121 -11.47 1.38 17.34
C ARG A 121 -10.66 0.15 16.91
N GLN A 122 -11.33 -0.88 16.42
CA GLN A 122 -10.67 -2.08 15.89
C GLN A 122 -9.83 -1.75 14.65
N ALA A 123 -10.34 -0.90 13.75
CA ALA A 123 -9.61 -0.46 12.58
C ALA A 123 -8.36 0.35 12.95
N ILE A 124 -8.42 1.24 13.96
CA ILE A 124 -7.26 1.98 14.47
C ILE A 124 -6.24 1.01 15.07
N PHE A 125 -6.67 0.05 15.89
CA PHE A 125 -5.76 -0.95 16.45
C PHE A 125 -5.07 -1.76 15.35
N TYR A 126 -5.81 -2.17 14.32
CA TYR A 126 -5.27 -2.89 13.16
C TYR A 126 -4.28 -2.03 12.36
N LEU A 127 -4.60 -0.76 12.11
CA LEU A 127 -3.71 0.21 11.48
C LEU A 127 -2.39 0.35 12.24
N VAL A 128 -2.45 0.52 13.55
CA VAL A 128 -1.26 0.64 14.42
C VAL A 128 -0.44 -0.64 14.37
N SER A 129 -1.09 -1.81 14.43
CA SER A 129 -0.40 -3.11 14.35
C SER A 129 0.36 -3.27 13.04
N LEU A 130 -0.27 -2.96 11.90
CA LEU A 130 0.38 -3.00 10.59
C LEU A 130 1.53 -1.99 10.51
N SER A 131 1.34 -0.76 11.02
CA SER A 131 2.37 0.28 11.03
C SER A 131 3.57 -0.11 11.90
N LEU A 132 3.36 -0.79 13.03
CA LEU A 132 4.43 -1.32 13.86
C LEU A 132 5.24 -2.40 13.12
N ILE A 133 4.57 -3.32 12.41
CA ILE A 133 5.27 -4.31 11.59
C ILE A 133 6.09 -3.61 10.49
N GLY A 134 5.52 -2.60 9.82
CA GLY A 134 6.25 -1.78 8.85
C GLY A 134 7.46 -1.08 9.46
N CYS A 135 7.34 -0.56 10.68
CA CYS A 135 8.44 0.04 11.42
C CYS A 135 9.55 -0.97 11.73
N LEU A 136 9.19 -2.19 12.19
CA LEU A 136 10.14 -3.26 12.46
C LEU A 136 10.90 -3.71 11.19
N ILE A 137 10.28 -3.62 10.01
CA ILE A 137 10.95 -3.84 8.74
C ILE A 137 11.89 -2.67 8.44
N LEU A 138 11.41 -1.44 8.58
CA LEU A 138 12.15 -0.23 8.23
C LEU A 138 13.45 -0.09 9.03
N ILE A 139 13.44 -0.39 10.33
CA ILE A 139 14.62 -0.27 11.20
C ILE A 139 15.72 -1.30 10.89
N GLN A 140 15.49 -2.28 10.02
CA GLN A 140 16.51 -3.22 9.54
C GLN A 140 17.39 -2.63 8.43
N PHE A 141 17.03 -1.47 7.90
CA PHE A 141 17.77 -0.79 6.84
C PHE A 141 18.83 0.17 7.41
N ASN A 142 19.62 0.78 6.55
CA ASN A 142 20.59 1.79 6.95
C ASN A 142 19.89 3.09 7.41
N PRO A 143 20.57 3.97 8.19
CA PRO A 143 19.98 5.18 8.75
C PRO A 143 19.38 6.14 7.72
N PHE A 144 19.99 6.25 6.54
CA PHE A 144 19.48 7.10 5.46
C PHE A 144 18.14 6.57 4.93
N ALA A 145 18.05 5.25 4.68
CA ALA A 145 16.82 4.61 4.24
C ALA A 145 15.71 4.67 5.30
N ILE A 146 16.06 4.59 6.60
CA ILE A 146 15.10 4.79 7.69
C ILE A 146 14.49 6.19 7.63
N GLY A 147 15.34 7.23 7.52
CA GLY A 147 14.87 8.61 7.38
C GLY A 147 13.99 8.82 6.15
N LEU A 148 14.41 8.26 5.02
CA LEU A 148 13.67 8.35 3.76
C LEU A 148 12.33 7.59 3.83
N GLY A 149 12.31 6.40 4.46
CA GLY A 149 11.08 5.64 4.69
C GLY A 149 10.11 6.38 5.63
N ALA A 150 10.62 6.98 6.70
CA ALA A 150 9.81 7.81 7.59
C ALA A 150 9.23 9.04 6.87
N ALA A 151 9.98 9.67 5.97
CA ALA A 151 9.51 10.80 5.18
C ALA A 151 8.31 10.43 4.27
N SER A 152 8.20 9.16 3.80
CA SER A 152 7.05 8.70 3.02
C SER A 152 5.72 8.81 3.76
N LEU A 153 5.74 8.75 5.09
CA LEU A 153 4.53 8.85 5.92
C LEU A 153 3.85 10.21 5.78
N LEU A 154 4.59 11.27 5.45
CA LEU A 154 4.01 12.59 5.16
C LEU A 154 3.11 12.53 3.91
N LEU A 155 3.56 11.86 2.84
CA LEU A 155 2.78 11.66 1.63
C LEU A 155 1.55 10.77 1.89
N VAL A 156 1.74 9.68 2.64
CA VAL A 156 0.64 8.76 3.02
C VAL A 156 -0.42 9.51 3.84
N ALA A 157 -0.01 10.37 4.78
CA ALA A 157 -0.93 11.15 5.60
C ALA A 157 -1.70 12.20 4.79
N VAL A 158 -1.05 12.83 3.82
CA VAL A 158 -1.64 13.91 3.01
C VAL A 158 -2.53 13.37 1.88
N TYR A 159 -2.16 12.23 1.29
CA TYR A 159 -2.82 11.68 0.11
C TYR A 159 -4.36 11.58 0.19
N PRO A 160 -5.01 11.07 1.27
CA PRO A 160 -6.46 10.95 1.32
C PRO A 160 -7.19 12.29 1.21
N PHE A 161 -6.54 13.38 1.61
CA PHE A 161 -7.11 14.71 1.58
C PHE A 161 -6.94 15.40 0.21
N MET A 162 -5.94 14.98 -0.57
CA MET A 162 -5.63 15.61 -1.87
C MET A 162 -6.79 15.52 -2.86
N LYS A 163 -7.55 14.43 -2.86
CA LYS A 163 -8.76 14.29 -3.69
C LYS A 163 -9.87 15.32 -3.39
N ARG A 164 -9.76 16.06 -2.26
CA ARG A 164 -10.69 17.13 -1.86
C ARG A 164 -10.15 18.53 -2.13
N ILE A 165 -8.84 18.64 -2.40
CA ILE A 165 -8.13 19.92 -2.50
C ILE A 165 -7.67 20.19 -3.93
N THR A 166 -7.33 19.15 -4.71
CA THR A 166 -6.76 19.30 -6.05
C THR A 166 -7.49 18.46 -7.09
N TYR A 167 -7.44 18.94 -8.35
CA TYR A 167 -7.90 18.19 -9.52
C TYR A 167 -6.90 17.13 -10.00
N TRP A 168 -5.73 17.01 -9.36
CA TRP A 168 -4.66 16.10 -9.70
C TRP A 168 -4.32 15.11 -8.55
N PRO A 169 -5.31 14.40 -7.98
CA PRO A 169 -5.05 13.46 -6.89
C PRO A 169 -4.14 12.31 -7.31
N GLN A 170 -4.17 11.90 -8.60
CA GLN A 170 -3.33 10.87 -9.18
C GLN A 170 -1.83 11.21 -9.13
N PHE A 171 -1.48 12.49 -9.19
CA PHE A 171 -0.10 12.91 -9.01
C PHE A 171 0.42 12.57 -7.61
N PHE A 172 -0.38 12.86 -6.57
CA PHE A 172 -0.04 12.50 -5.20
C PHE A 172 -0.04 10.99 -4.97
N LEU A 173 -0.93 10.26 -5.64
CA LEU A 173 -0.90 8.80 -5.68
C LEU A 173 0.42 8.31 -6.28
N GLY A 174 0.83 8.86 -7.41
CA GLY A 174 2.09 8.55 -8.08
C GLY A 174 3.30 8.78 -7.19
N LEU A 175 3.35 9.94 -6.49
CA LEU A 175 4.40 10.23 -5.52
C LEU A 175 4.47 9.17 -4.40
N THR A 176 3.31 8.77 -3.87
CA THR A 176 3.23 7.86 -2.74
C THR A 176 3.58 6.42 -3.15
N PHE A 177 3.01 5.93 -4.24
CA PHE A 177 3.17 4.53 -4.68
C PHE A 177 4.55 4.23 -5.22
N ASN A 178 5.18 5.19 -5.88
CA ASN A 178 6.50 4.99 -6.46
C ASN A 178 7.64 5.33 -5.50
N TRP A 179 7.37 5.74 -4.25
CA TRP A 179 8.40 6.03 -3.24
C TRP A 179 9.37 4.88 -3.02
N GLY A 180 8.92 3.64 -3.27
CA GLY A 180 9.74 2.44 -3.26
C GLY A 180 10.96 2.53 -4.19
N ALA A 181 10.87 3.30 -5.29
CA ALA A 181 12.01 3.52 -6.19
C ALA A 181 13.17 4.27 -5.52
N LEU A 182 12.86 5.24 -4.68
CA LEU A 182 13.87 5.96 -3.88
C LEU A 182 14.39 5.08 -2.74
N LEU A 183 13.47 4.43 -2.02
CA LEU A 183 13.80 3.61 -0.86
C LEU A 183 14.64 2.39 -1.23
N GLY A 184 14.33 1.71 -2.35
CA GLY A 184 15.07 0.53 -2.81
C GLY A 184 16.53 0.84 -3.12
N TRP A 185 16.80 1.98 -3.76
CA TRP A 185 18.15 2.47 -3.98
C TRP A 185 18.86 2.80 -2.67
N ALA A 186 18.18 3.57 -1.82
CA ALA A 186 18.71 4.00 -0.53
C ALA A 186 19.11 2.85 0.39
N VAL A 187 18.33 1.76 0.38
CA VAL A 187 18.62 0.55 1.18
C VAL A 187 19.93 -0.10 0.77
N VAL A 188 20.26 -0.08 -0.53
CA VAL A 188 21.48 -0.70 -1.07
C VAL A 188 22.67 0.24 -0.99
N ARG A 189 22.51 1.51 -1.38
CA ARG A 189 23.61 2.48 -1.57
C ARG A 189 23.77 3.45 -0.40
N GLY A 190 22.77 3.66 0.43
CA GLY A 190 22.81 4.62 1.53
C GLY A 190 22.64 6.08 1.10
N ASP A 191 22.26 6.33 -0.14
CA ASP A 191 22.02 7.66 -0.73
C ASP A 191 20.85 7.61 -1.74
N VAL A 192 20.62 8.72 -2.46
CA VAL A 192 19.70 8.77 -3.61
C VAL A 192 20.45 9.36 -4.80
N GLN A 193 20.50 8.62 -5.91
CA GLN A 193 21.22 9.01 -7.12
C GLN A 193 20.28 9.10 -8.33
N ALA A 194 20.80 9.61 -9.45
CA ALA A 194 20.04 9.84 -10.67
C ALA A 194 19.20 8.63 -11.16
N PRO A 195 19.68 7.37 -11.14
CA PRO A 195 18.88 6.24 -11.58
C PRO A 195 17.59 6.07 -10.75
N ALA A 196 17.66 6.26 -9.42
CA ALA A 196 16.50 6.18 -8.52
C ALA A 196 15.51 7.31 -8.81
N LEU A 197 15.99 8.53 -9.05
CA LEU A 197 15.16 9.69 -9.37
C LEU A 197 14.46 9.52 -10.73
N ILE A 198 15.15 9.00 -11.74
CA ILE A 198 14.58 8.73 -13.07
C ILE A 198 13.51 7.64 -12.97
N LEU A 199 13.78 6.55 -12.24
CA LEU A 199 12.80 5.48 -12.00
C LEU A 199 11.56 6.01 -11.27
N TYR A 200 11.77 6.84 -10.25
CA TYR A 200 10.69 7.47 -9.48
C TYR A 200 9.83 8.37 -10.36
N ALA A 201 10.44 9.26 -11.14
CA ALA A 201 9.75 10.13 -12.07
C ALA A 201 8.97 9.32 -13.13
N GLY A 202 9.59 8.30 -13.73
CA GLY A 202 8.93 7.41 -14.68
C GLY A 202 7.72 6.71 -14.08
N GLY A 203 7.82 6.23 -12.83
CA GLY A 203 6.70 5.64 -12.11
C GLY A 203 5.55 6.62 -11.85
N ILE A 204 5.84 7.88 -11.54
CA ILE A 204 4.81 8.92 -11.38
C ILE A 204 4.07 9.16 -12.69
N PHE A 205 4.79 9.33 -13.80
CA PHE A 205 4.16 9.50 -15.12
C PHE A 205 3.35 8.27 -15.54
N TRP A 206 3.86 7.06 -15.25
CA TRP A 206 3.13 5.84 -15.50
C TRP A 206 1.82 5.79 -14.68
N THR A 207 1.86 6.17 -13.41
CA THR A 207 0.67 6.24 -12.55
C THR A 207 -0.36 7.23 -13.10
N LEU A 208 0.08 8.40 -13.56
CA LEU A 208 -0.79 9.42 -14.17
C LEU A 208 -1.48 8.91 -15.46
N GLY A 209 -0.81 8.06 -16.23
CA GLY A 209 -1.38 7.50 -17.46
C GLY A 209 -2.25 6.26 -17.23
N TYR A 210 -2.03 5.53 -16.13
CA TYR A 210 -2.76 4.31 -15.80
C TYR A 210 -4.07 4.59 -15.06
N ASP A 211 -4.11 5.52 -14.11
CA ASP A 211 -5.21 5.81 -13.20
C ASP A 211 -6.05 7.02 -13.70
#